data_7fb2a59982e1d78835f417aad04e19ef
#
_entry.id   7fb2a59982e1d78835f417aad04e19ef
#
_cell.length_a   1.000
_cell.length_b   1.000
_cell.length_c   1.000
_cell.angle_alpha   90.00
_cell.angle_beta   90.00
_cell.angle_gamma   90.00
#
_symmetry.space_group_name_H-M   'P 1'
#
loop_
_entity.id
_entity.type
_entity.pdbx_description
1 polymer ?
#
loop_
_entity_poly.entity_id
_entity_poly.type
_entity_poly.pdbx_seq_one_letter_code
_entity_poly.pdbx_strand_id
1 'polypeptide(L)'
;MHTSGRIGAEALKKYRTSPIGGMGHAGELETSYMLHLRPDLCKMEKVVDETDFVATPDYYMDWIEGGSLVANPPWDDDTKTGAYGAGSHATAEKGKLWLEAAIQEKADHVEQIHEQHERREKRRNAGYGLWGKFK
;
A
#
# COMPACT_ATOMS: atom_id res chain seq x y z
N MET A 1 -4.90 2.21 -0.47
CA MET A 1 -3.89 3.27 -0.77
C MET A 1 -2.53 2.61 -0.66
N HIS A 2 -1.94 2.28 -1.79
CA HIS A 2 -0.68 1.54 -1.82
C HIS A 2 0.47 2.53 -1.60
N THR A 3 1.28 2.31 -0.60
CA THR A 3 2.54 3.04 -0.41
C THR A 3 3.63 2.31 -1.18
N SER A 4 3.82 2.67 -2.44
CA SER A 4 4.88 2.10 -3.28
C SER A 4 6.19 2.90 -3.22
N GLY A 5 6.18 3.99 -2.49
CA GLY A 5 7.35 4.83 -2.31
C GLY A 5 8.21 4.38 -1.13
N ARG A 6 9.40 4.94 -1.07
CA ARG A 6 10.42 4.56 -0.10
C ARG A 6 9.99 4.78 1.35
N ILE A 7 9.39 5.95 1.66
CA ILE A 7 9.01 6.33 3.03
C ILE A 7 7.91 5.42 3.56
N GLY A 8 6.87 5.20 2.76
CA GLY A 8 5.77 4.32 3.13
C GLY A 8 6.20 2.87 3.33
N ALA A 9 7.03 2.34 2.42
CA ALA A 9 7.53 0.97 2.52
C ALA A 9 8.42 0.78 3.77
N GLU A 10 9.27 1.74 4.09
CA GLU A 10 10.09 1.71 5.30
C GLU A 10 9.23 1.76 6.57
N ALA A 11 8.21 2.61 6.61
CA ALA A 11 7.28 2.69 7.74
C ALA A 11 6.47 1.39 7.91
N LEU A 12 6.01 0.79 6.81
CA LEU A 12 5.31 -0.50 6.86
C LEU A 12 6.20 -1.58 7.47
N LYS A 13 7.43 -1.74 6.99
CA LYS A 13 8.38 -2.74 7.50
C LYS A 13 8.74 -2.51 8.96
N LYS A 14 8.91 -1.27 9.36
CA LYS A 14 9.34 -0.90 10.72
C LYS A 14 8.31 -1.28 11.78
N TYR A 15 7.02 -1.08 11.50
CA TYR A 15 5.96 -1.22 12.52
C TYR A 15 5.11 -2.49 12.35
N ARG A 16 5.34 -3.26 11.28
CA ARG A 16 4.69 -4.53 11.08
C ARG A 16 5.00 -5.51 12.20
N THR A 17 3.99 -6.25 12.64
CA THR A 17 4.12 -7.37 13.59
C THR A 17 3.53 -8.67 13.05
N SER A 18 2.69 -8.60 12.03
CA SER A 18 2.16 -9.80 11.39
C SER A 18 3.22 -10.56 10.59
N PRO A 19 3.09 -11.88 10.43
CA PRO A 19 3.93 -12.67 9.53
C PRO A 19 3.71 -12.26 8.06
N ILE A 20 4.56 -12.79 7.16
CA ILE A 20 4.36 -12.68 5.71
C ILE A 20 2.96 -13.24 5.38
N GLY A 21 2.22 -12.53 4.53
CA GLY A 21 0.81 -12.80 4.24
C GLY A 21 -0.18 -12.09 5.19
N GLY A 22 0.30 -11.48 6.28
CA GLY A 22 -0.56 -10.79 7.24
C GLY A 22 -1.01 -9.38 6.83
N MET A 23 -0.41 -8.80 5.79
CA MET A 23 -0.72 -7.45 5.28
C MET A 23 -1.40 -7.48 3.90
N GLY A 24 -2.32 -8.37 3.69
CA GLY A 24 -3.21 -8.39 2.54
C GLY A 24 -4.54 -7.67 2.85
N HIS A 25 -5.64 -8.13 2.25
CA HIS A 25 -6.97 -7.53 2.45
C HIS A 25 -7.52 -7.80 3.85
N ALA A 26 -8.10 -6.78 4.47
CA ALA A 26 -8.57 -6.80 5.87
C ALA A 26 -7.51 -7.25 6.89
N GLY A 27 -6.25 -7.20 6.51
CA GLY A 27 -5.10 -7.56 7.34
C GLY A 27 -4.66 -6.44 8.27
N GLU A 28 -3.44 -6.55 8.76
CA GLU A 28 -2.87 -5.63 9.75
C GLU A 28 -2.92 -4.16 9.32
N LEU A 29 -2.59 -3.86 8.05
CA LEU A 29 -2.52 -2.48 7.55
C LEU A 29 -3.89 -1.82 7.47
N GLU A 30 -4.81 -2.42 6.73
CA GLU A 30 -6.11 -1.81 6.47
C GLU A 30 -6.95 -1.72 7.73
N THR A 31 -6.93 -2.76 8.56
CA THR A 31 -7.61 -2.75 9.87
C THR A 31 -7.00 -1.68 10.80
N SER A 32 -5.69 -1.48 10.78
CA SER A 32 -5.04 -0.40 11.55
C SER A 32 -5.49 0.98 11.09
N TYR A 33 -5.61 1.21 9.79
CA TYR A 33 -6.14 2.47 9.26
C TYR A 33 -7.57 2.72 9.75
N MET A 34 -8.42 1.70 9.68
CA MET A 34 -9.80 1.82 10.16
C MET A 34 -9.88 2.07 11.66
N LEU A 35 -9.07 1.39 12.46
CA LEU A 35 -9.00 1.63 13.90
C LEU A 35 -8.56 3.05 14.25
N HIS A 36 -7.67 3.64 13.46
CA HIS A 36 -7.25 5.03 13.67
C HIS A 36 -8.32 6.04 13.23
N LEU A 37 -8.91 5.84 12.06
CA LEU A 37 -9.82 6.81 11.45
C LEU A 37 -11.26 6.70 11.97
N ARG A 38 -11.74 5.48 12.12
CA ARG A 38 -13.14 5.17 12.49
C ARG A 38 -13.22 3.92 13.38
N PRO A 39 -12.71 4.00 14.62
CA PRO A 39 -12.76 2.87 15.54
C PRO A 39 -14.19 2.40 15.84
N ASP A 40 -15.16 3.30 15.75
CA ASP A 40 -16.58 3.03 15.91
C ASP A 40 -17.14 2.03 14.88
N LEU A 41 -16.50 1.88 13.73
CA LEU A 41 -16.89 0.92 12.68
C LEU A 41 -16.17 -0.44 12.79
N CYS A 42 -15.14 -0.53 13.62
CA CYS A 42 -14.33 -1.74 13.75
C CYS A 42 -14.91 -2.69 14.80
N LYS A 43 -15.27 -3.88 14.39
CA LYS A 43 -15.77 -4.96 15.27
C LYS A 43 -14.65 -5.95 15.54
N MET A 44 -13.69 -5.55 16.39
CA MET A 44 -12.48 -6.34 16.65
C MET A 44 -12.78 -7.73 17.23
N GLU A 45 -13.91 -7.90 17.91
CA GLU A 45 -14.38 -9.20 18.37
C GLU A 45 -14.75 -10.20 17.25
N LYS A 46 -14.84 -9.72 16.00
CA LYS A 46 -15.11 -10.52 14.81
C LYS A 46 -13.92 -10.67 13.89
N VAL A 47 -12.79 -10.10 14.25
CA VAL A 47 -11.56 -10.18 13.45
C VAL A 47 -11.08 -11.64 13.40
N VAL A 48 -10.68 -12.05 12.22
CA VAL A 48 -10.05 -13.36 11.96
C VAL A 48 -8.72 -13.12 11.27
N ASP A 49 -7.80 -14.05 11.46
CA ASP A 49 -6.54 -14.10 10.72
C ASP A 49 -6.62 -15.24 9.71
N GLU A 50 -6.55 -14.88 8.43
CA GLU A 50 -6.48 -15.83 7.31
C GLU A 50 -5.22 -15.53 6.50
N THR A 51 -4.19 -16.33 6.73
CA THR A 51 -2.87 -16.20 6.08
C THR A 51 -2.46 -17.49 5.35
N ASP A 52 -3.30 -18.51 5.41
CA ASP A 52 -3.10 -19.80 4.73
C ASP A 52 -3.78 -19.80 3.35
N PHE A 53 -3.17 -19.10 2.42
CA PHE A 53 -3.61 -19.03 1.03
C PHE A 53 -2.56 -19.65 0.09
N VAL A 54 -2.98 -19.98 -1.13
CA VAL A 54 -2.09 -20.59 -2.12
C VAL A 54 -1.03 -19.59 -2.55
N ALA A 55 0.20 -19.79 -2.11
CA ALA A 55 1.35 -18.95 -2.42
C ALA A 55 2.40 -19.72 -3.23
N THR A 56 3.23 -18.99 -3.96
CA THR A 56 4.42 -19.51 -4.64
C THR A 56 5.61 -18.59 -4.34
N PRO A 57 6.84 -18.96 -4.65
CA PRO A 57 8.00 -18.09 -4.42
C PRO A 57 7.89 -16.68 -5.01
N ASP A 58 7.15 -16.53 -6.10
CA ASP A 58 6.94 -15.26 -6.79
C ASP A 58 5.54 -14.67 -6.61
N TYR A 59 4.67 -15.29 -5.83
CA TYR A 59 3.32 -14.82 -5.55
C TYR A 59 2.99 -14.89 -4.06
N TYR A 60 2.72 -13.73 -3.48
CA TYR A 60 2.21 -13.57 -2.12
C TYR A 60 1.15 -12.46 -2.07
N MET A 61 0.07 -12.70 -1.34
CA MET A 61 -0.92 -11.67 -1.02
C MET A 61 -0.44 -10.86 0.19
N ASP A 62 0.51 -9.99 -0.03
CA ASP A 62 1.08 -9.13 1.00
C ASP A 62 1.56 -7.81 0.40
N TRP A 63 1.20 -6.69 1.01
CA TRP A 63 1.54 -5.36 0.48
C TRP A 63 3.03 -5.01 0.55
N ILE A 64 3.80 -5.74 1.34
CA ILE A 64 5.25 -5.53 1.50
C ILE A 64 6.04 -6.61 0.76
N GLU A 65 5.66 -7.87 1.00
CA GLU A 65 6.41 -9.03 0.54
C GLU A 65 5.79 -9.67 -0.71
N GLY A 66 4.86 -8.97 -1.35
CA GLY A 66 4.27 -9.42 -2.62
C GLY A 66 5.34 -9.69 -3.66
N GLY A 67 5.24 -10.85 -4.32
CA GLY A 67 6.19 -11.26 -5.35
C GLY A 67 6.01 -10.50 -6.67
N SER A 68 6.82 -10.87 -7.67
CA SER A 68 6.78 -10.32 -9.02
C SER A 68 5.57 -10.78 -9.83
N LEU A 69 4.97 -11.91 -9.46
CA LEU A 69 3.77 -12.45 -10.09
C LEU A 69 2.53 -11.80 -9.47
N VAL A 70 1.66 -11.27 -10.32
CA VAL A 70 0.35 -10.74 -9.94
C VAL A 70 -0.71 -11.73 -10.40
N ALA A 71 -1.55 -12.21 -9.47
CA ALA A 71 -2.66 -13.08 -9.76
C ALA A 71 -3.95 -12.54 -9.11
N ASN A 72 -5.07 -12.96 -9.61
CA ASN A 72 -6.39 -12.67 -9.05
C ASN A 72 -7.18 -14.00 -8.97
N PRO A 73 -6.84 -14.88 -8.01
CA PRO A 73 -7.53 -16.15 -7.84
C PRO A 73 -8.98 -15.95 -7.37
N PRO A 74 -9.84 -16.95 -7.52
CA PRO A 74 -11.12 -16.97 -6.83
C PRO A 74 -10.89 -16.90 -5.31
N TRP A 75 -11.58 -16.00 -4.62
CA TRP A 75 -11.34 -15.77 -3.20
C TRP A 75 -11.81 -16.91 -2.32
N ASP A 76 -12.82 -17.63 -2.74
CA ASP A 76 -13.36 -18.79 -2.05
C ASP A 76 -12.43 -20.02 -2.08
N ASP A 77 -11.41 -20.03 -2.93
CA ASP A 77 -10.35 -21.02 -2.90
C ASP A 77 -9.36 -20.79 -1.74
N ASP A 78 -9.15 -19.54 -1.35
CA ASP A 78 -8.08 -19.13 -0.43
C ASP A 78 -8.56 -18.68 0.94
N THR A 79 -9.81 -18.20 1.07
CA THR A 79 -10.32 -17.64 2.34
C THR A 79 -11.75 -18.08 2.60
N LYS A 80 -12.07 -18.27 3.88
CA LYS A 80 -13.42 -18.64 4.34
C LYS A 80 -14.28 -17.43 4.67
N THR A 81 -13.67 -16.32 5.03
CA THR A 81 -14.36 -15.11 5.51
C THR A 81 -14.23 -13.92 4.59
N GLY A 82 -13.37 -14.02 3.58
CA GLY A 82 -13.00 -12.93 2.70
C GLY A 82 -11.77 -12.14 3.17
N ALA A 83 -11.19 -12.46 4.32
CA ALA A 83 -9.95 -11.83 4.77
C ALA A 83 -8.73 -12.46 4.11
N TYR A 84 -7.76 -11.63 3.74
CA TYR A 84 -6.43 -12.05 3.31
C TYR A 84 -5.41 -11.33 4.19
N GLY A 85 -5.22 -11.79 5.41
CA GLY A 85 -4.28 -11.16 6.30
C GLY A 85 -4.53 -11.46 7.77
N ALA A 86 -3.78 -10.78 8.63
CA ALA A 86 -3.81 -10.94 10.07
C ALA A 86 -4.30 -9.66 10.75
N GLY A 87 -5.62 -9.46 10.74
CA GLY A 87 -6.27 -8.27 11.31
C GLY A 87 -6.10 -8.16 12.83
N SER A 88 -5.85 -9.27 13.54
CA SER A 88 -5.61 -9.26 14.99
C SER A 88 -4.36 -8.48 15.40
N HIS A 89 -3.41 -8.32 14.49
CA HIS A 89 -2.20 -7.54 14.71
C HIS A 89 -2.40 -6.02 14.58
N ALA A 90 -3.59 -5.58 14.16
CA ALA A 90 -3.88 -4.17 13.90
C ALA A 90 -3.96 -3.35 15.19
N THR A 91 -3.47 -2.10 15.12
CA THR A 91 -3.64 -1.11 16.18
C THR A 91 -3.89 0.28 15.60
N ALA A 92 -4.64 1.12 16.31
CA ALA A 92 -4.86 2.50 15.91
C ALA A 92 -3.56 3.31 15.80
N GLU A 93 -2.58 3.01 16.67
CA GLU A 93 -1.26 3.65 16.66
C GLU A 93 -0.50 3.36 15.35
N LYS A 94 -0.43 2.08 14.94
CA LYS A 94 0.15 1.71 13.64
C LYS A 94 -0.55 2.39 12.49
N GLY A 95 -1.89 2.40 12.53
CA GLY A 95 -2.70 3.08 11.54
C GLY A 95 -2.34 4.55 11.38
N LYS A 96 -2.16 5.26 12.49
CA LYS A 96 -1.69 6.65 12.50
C LYS A 96 -0.33 6.79 11.84
N LEU A 97 0.67 6.02 12.31
CA LEU A 97 2.04 6.11 11.81
C LEU A 97 2.15 5.81 10.31
N TRP A 98 1.47 4.78 9.83
CA TRP A 98 1.46 4.42 8.43
C TRP A 98 0.71 5.41 7.55
N LEU A 99 -0.40 5.96 8.06
CA LEU A 99 -1.16 6.96 7.33
C LEU A 99 -0.38 8.27 7.20
N GLU A 100 0.26 8.73 8.27
CA GLU A 100 1.12 9.92 8.25
C GLU A 100 2.28 9.76 7.24
N ALA A 101 2.95 8.61 7.25
CA ALA A 101 4.00 8.31 6.26
C ALA A 101 3.46 8.29 4.82
N ALA A 102 2.28 7.71 4.61
CA ALA A 102 1.65 7.67 3.29
C ALA A 102 1.22 9.06 2.80
N ILE A 103 0.71 9.90 3.69
CA ILE A 103 0.32 11.30 3.37
C ILE A 103 1.56 12.09 2.96
N GLN A 104 2.63 12.03 3.75
CA GLN A 104 3.87 12.73 3.43
C GLN A 104 4.42 12.30 2.07
N GLU A 105 4.49 10.99 1.82
CA GLU A 105 4.95 10.46 0.53
C GLU A 105 4.11 10.97 -0.63
N LYS A 106 2.78 11.04 -0.49
CA LYS A 106 1.91 11.51 -1.56
C LYS A 106 2.03 13.02 -1.78
N ALA A 107 2.23 13.80 -0.71
CA ALA A 107 2.53 15.22 -0.83
C ALA A 107 3.83 15.44 -1.63
N ASP A 108 4.90 14.75 -1.26
CA ASP A 108 6.18 14.81 -1.97
C ASP A 108 6.05 14.40 -3.45
N HIS A 109 5.22 13.38 -3.76
CA HIS A 109 4.96 12.99 -5.14
C HIS A 109 4.28 14.09 -5.95
N VAL A 110 3.33 14.82 -5.35
CA VAL A 110 2.66 15.95 -6.01
C VAL A 110 3.68 17.04 -6.34
N GLU A 111 4.53 17.40 -5.39
CA GLU A 111 5.60 18.39 -5.61
C GLU A 111 6.55 17.96 -6.74
N GLN A 112 6.99 16.70 -6.73
CA GLN A 112 7.86 16.16 -7.79
C GLN A 112 7.19 16.16 -9.18
N ILE A 113 5.88 15.96 -9.26
CA ILE A 113 5.13 16.08 -10.53
C ILE A 113 5.17 17.51 -11.04
N HIS A 114 4.95 18.51 -10.18
CA HIS A 114 5.06 19.91 -10.55
C HIS A 114 6.47 20.27 -11.02
N GLU A 115 7.48 19.86 -10.27
CA GLU A 115 8.89 20.08 -10.66
C GLU A 115 9.23 19.45 -12.02
N GLN A 116 8.77 18.22 -12.27
CA GLN A 116 8.94 17.56 -13.57
C GLN A 116 8.25 18.34 -14.70
N HIS A 117 7.06 18.89 -14.44
CA HIS A 117 6.35 19.69 -15.42
C HIS A 117 7.16 20.95 -15.80
N GLU A 118 7.62 21.70 -14.82
CA GLU A 118 8.44 22.89 -15.05
C GLU A 118 9.73 22.59 -15.83
N ARG A 119 10.41 21.49 -15.45
CA ARG A 119 11.63 21.06 -16.17
C ARG A 119 11.34 20.70 -17.62
N ARG A 120 10.22 20.05 -17.90
CA ARG A 120 9.80 19.73 -19.27
C ARG A 120 9.42 20.99 -20.06
N GLU A 121 8.76 21.95 -19.45
CA GLU A 121 8.47 23.24 -20.06
C GLU A 121 9.76 23.96 -20.48
N LYS A 122 10.73 24.08 -19.57
CA LYS A 122 12.04 24.67 -19.88
C LYS A 122 12.73 23.95 -21.06
N ARG A 123 12.67 22.63 -21.10
CA ARG A 123 13.24 21.84 -22.22
C ARG A 123 12.51 22.08 -23.55
N ARG A 124 11.19 22.14 -23.53
CA ARG A 124 10.40 22.46 -24.74
C ARG A 124 10.77 23.86 -25.27
N ASN A 125 10.86 24.83 -24.40
CA ASN A 125 11.20 26.20 -24.76
C ASN A 125 12.66 26.34 -25.27
N ALA A 126 13.55 25.46 -24.83
CA ALA A 126 14.91 25.35 -25.33
C ALA A 126 15.03 24.52 -26.65
N GLY A 127 13.90 24.12 -27.25
CA GLY A 127 13.90 23.41 -28.55
C GLY A 127 14.09 21.90 -28.48
N TYR A 128 14.04 21.29 -27.28
CA TYR A 128 14.09 19.84 -27.16
C TYR A 128 12.77 19.18 -27.60
N GLY A 129 12.89 18.05 -28.25
CA GLY A 129 11.75 17.21 -28.67
C GLY A 129 11.12 17.67 -29.99
N LEU A 130 10.06 16.97 -30.41
CA LEU A 130 9.37 17.21 -31.69
C LEU A 130 8.70 18.57 -31.78
N TRP A 131 8.24 19.13 -30.68
CA TRP A 131 7.57 20.44 -30.62
C TRP A 131 8.47 21.62 -31.00
N GLY A 132 9.79 21.48 -30.82
CA GLY A 132 10.76 22.48 -31.28
C GLY A 132 10.91 22.56 -32.80
N LYS A 133 10.44 21.54 -33.54
CA LYS A 133 10.53 21.46 -35.00
C LYS A 133 9.33 22.08 -35.73
N PHE A 134 8.28 22.42 -35.00
CA PHE A 134 7.02 22.95 -35.56
C PHE A 134 6.73 24.40 -35.17
N LYS A 135 7.70 25.10 -34.63
CA LYS A 135 7.63 26.56 -34.37
C LYS A 135 8.22 27.36 -35.50
#